data_a8f9685f74d2939c8046153774c239f7
#
_entry.id   a8f9685f74d2939c8046153774c239f7
#
_cell.length_a   1.000
_cell.length_b   1.000
_cell.length_c   1.000
_cell.angle_alpha   90.00
_cell.angle_beta   90.00
_cell.angle_gamma   90.00
#
_symmetry.space_group_name_H-M   'P 1'
#
loop_
_entity.id
_entity.type
_entity.pdbx_description
1 polymer ?
#
loop_
_entity_poly.entity_id
_entity_poly.type
_entity_poly.pdbx_seq_one_letter_code
_entity_poly.pdbx_strand_id
1 'polypeptide(L)' 'MSLFDADDYSVVVKNRARMPKPWRWEIYRAGRISPVAHSEGYFELMTTARLEGKEALDRLIKERQF' A
#
# COMPACT_ATOMS: atom_id res chain seq x y z
N MET A 1 12.08 -11.25 -17.41
CA MET A 1 11.67 -10.09 -16.61
C MET A 1 10.20 -10.22 -16.24
N SER A 2 9.89 -10.07 -14.98
CA SER A 2 8.51 -10.21 -14.50
C SER A 2 7.70 -8.98 -14.87
N LEU A 3 6.44 -9.19 -15.31
CA LEU A 3 5.53 -8.08 -15.61
C LEU A 3 5.06 -7.36 -14.33
N PHE A 4 5.22 -8.01 -13.18
CA PHE A 4 4.75 -7.50 -11.90
C PHE A 4 5.92 -7.45 -10.92
N ASP A 5 6.95 -6.69 -11.29
CA ASP A 5 8.11 -6.46 -10.43
C ASP A 5 7.71 -5.58 -9.25
N ALA A 6 8.30 -5.84 -8.09
CA ALA A 6 8.08 -5.02 -6.90
C ALA A 6 8.47 -3.56 -7.15
N ASP A 7 9.40 -3.30 -8.06
CA ASP A 7 9.82 -1.93 -8.40
C ASP A 7 8.76 -1.13 -9.14
N ASP A 8 7.74 -1.80 -9.70
CA ASP A 8 6.63 -1.11 -10.36
C ASP A 8 5.62 -0.55 -9.35
N TYR A 9 5.73 -0.93 -8.10
CA TYR A 9 4.78 -0.55 -7.06
C TYR A 9 5.48 0.24 -5.96
N SER A 10 4.73 1.11 -5.31
CA SER A 10 5.21 1.81 -4.12
C SER A 10 4.12 1.83 -3.06
N VAL A 11 4.55 1.70 -1.81
CA VAL A 11 3.67 1.81 -0.65
C VAL A 11 3.82 3.21 -0.09
N VAL A 12 2.71 3.93 0.05
CA VAL A 12 2.68 5.28 0.58
C VAL A 12 1.73 5.30 1.77
N VAL A 13 2.12 5.98 2.83
CA VAL A 13 1.28 6.14 4.00
C VAL A 13 0.72 7.55 3.98
N LYS A 14 -0.61 7.67 4.06
CA LYS A 14 -1.31 8.94 3.97
C LYS A 14 -2.10 9.23 5.24
N ASN A 15 -2.13 10.49 5.62
CA ASN A 15 -2.95 10.98 6.71
C ASN A 15 -4.31 11.35 6.11
N ARG A 16 -5.30 10.45 6.22
CA ARG A 16 -6.60 10.60 5.55
C ARG A 16 -7.77 10.62 6.52
N ALA A 17 -7.52 10.52 7.82
CA ALA A 17 -8.59 10.47 8.80
C ALA A 17 -8.22 11.32 10.00
N ARG A 18 -9.15 11.41 10.96
CA ARG A 18 -8.92 12.17 12.18
C ARG A 18 -8.26 11.28 13.23
N MET A 19 -7.54 11.91 14.17
CA MET A 19 -7.07 11.21 15.34
C MET A 19 -8.23 10.46 16.01
N PRO A 20 -7.98 9.31 16.65
CA PRO A 20 -6.66 8.74 16.95
C PRO A 20 -6.08 7.82 15.87
N LYS A 21 -6.77 7.59 14.77
CA LYS A 21 -6.31 6.68 13.71
C LYS A 21 -6.31 7.38 12.37
N PRO A 22 -5.33 8.28 12.11
CA PRO A 22 -5.34 9.08 10.88
C PRO A 22 -4.68 8.40 9.69
N TRP A 23 -3.90 7.35 9.89
CA TRP A 23 -3.02 6.81 8.86
C TRP A 23 -3.65 5.65 8.11
N ARG A 24 -3.44 5.64 6.78
CA ARG A 24 -3.73 4.46 5.97
C ARG A 24 -2.60 4.25 4.98
N TRP A 25 -2.45 3.01 4.51
CA TRP A 25 -1.50 2.74 3.44
C TRP A 25 -2.24 2.72 2.10
N GLU A 26 -1.51 3.11 1.07
CA GLU A 26 -1.97 3.07 -0.32
C GLU A 26 -0.84 2.50 -1.16
N ILE A 27 -1.21 1.68 -2.14
CA ILE A 27 -0.24 1.09 -3.07
C ILE A 27 -0.49 1.72 -4.44
N TYR A 28 0.57 2.28 -5.00
CA TYR A 28 0.53 2.88 -6.33
C TYR A 28 1.37 2.05 -7.29
N ARG A 29 0.94 1.98 -8.53
CA ARG A 29 1.70 1.40 -9.61
C ARG A 29 2.29 2.52 -10.47
N ALA A 30 3.49 2.31 -11.00
CA ALA A 30 4.14 3.29 -11.86
C ALA A 30 3.21 3.68 -13.02
N GLY A 31 3.12 4.96 -13.28
CA GLY A 31 2.28 5.49 -14.35
C GLY A 31 0.81 5.70 -13.97
N ARG A 32 0.43 5.37 -12.76
CA ARG A 32 -0.95 5.57 -12.29
C ARG A 32 -1.02 6.70 -11.28
N ILE A 33 -2.09 7.49 -11.36
CA ILE A 33 -2.32 8.60 -10.44
C ILE A 33 -3.23 8.21 -9.27
N SER A 34 -3.95 7.09 -9.39
CA SER A 34 -4.80 6.58 -8.33
C SER A 34 -4.22 5.30 -7.75
N PRO A 35 -4.42 5.04 -6.46
CA PRO A 35 -3.91 3.82 -5.87
C PRO A 35 -4.60 2.58 -6.45
N VAL A 36 -3.83 1.50 -6.61
CA VAL A 36 -4.37 0.23 -7.07
C VAL A 36 -4.93 -0.57 -5.90
N ALA A 37 -4.52 -0.22 -4.67
CA ALA A 37 -5.03 -0.84 -3.44
C ALA A 37 -4.81 0.12 -2.27
N HIS A 38 -5.59 -0.05 -1.22
CA HIS A 38 -5.41 0.72 0.01
C HIS A 38 -5.95 -0.10 1.18
N SER A 39 -5.59 0.32 2.41
CA SER A 39 -6.11 -0.34 3.59
C SER A 39 -7.61 -0.06 3.74
N GLU A 40 -8.34 -1.04 4.28
CA GLU A 40 -9.76 -0.86 4.57
C GLU A 40 -9.97 0.02 5.79
N GLY A 41 -9.03 -0.04 6.73
CA GLY A 41 -9.10 0.73 7.96
C GLY A 41 -7.96 1.71 8.09
N TYR A 42 -7.91 2.36 9.24
CA TYR A 42 -6.90 3.35 9.57
C TYR A 42 -6.10 2.90 10.78
N PHE A 43 -4.91 3.45 10.93
CA PHE A 43 -3.95 3.06 11.96
C PHE A 43 -3.58 4.26 12.81
N GLU A 44 -3.27 4.01 14.07
CA GLU A 44 -2.81 5.04 14.99
C GLU A 44 -1.40 5.51 14.63
N LEU A 45 -0.55 4.58 14.18
CA LEU A 45 0.85 4.85 13.92
C LEU A 45 1.17 4.72 12.43
N MET A 46 1.97 5.65 11.93
CA MET A 46 2.45 5.61 10.55
C MET A 46 3.27 4.35 10.28
N THR A 47 4.09 3.93 11.26
CA THR A 47 4.93 2.74 11.12
C THR A 47 4.09 1.47 10.96
N THR A 48 3.01 1.36 11.71
CA THR A 48 2.10 0.22 11.59
C THR A 48 1.43 0.19 10.22
N ALA A 49 0.96 1.34 9.76
CA ALA A 49 0.34 1.45 8.44
C ALA A 49 1.32 1.03 7.35
N ARG A 50 2.58 1.46 7.45
CA ARG A 50 3.61 1.12 6.47
C ARG A 50 3.90 -0.37 6.45
N LEU A 51 4.03 -0.98 7.62
CA LEU A 51 4.30 -2.41 7.73
C LEU A 51 3.17 -3.24 7.10
N GLU A 52 1.94 -2.89 7.44
CA GLU A 52 0.77 -3.55 6.88
C GLU A 52 0.69 -3.35 5.36
N GLY A 53 1.05 -2.17 4.88
CA GLY A 53 1.08 -1.89 3.45
C GLY A 53 2.10 -2.73 2.71
N LYS A 54 3.28 -2.93 3.30
CA LYS A 54 4.32 -3.78 2.70
C LYS A 54 3.87 -5.23 2.62
N GLU A 55 3.20 -5.72 3.65
CA GLU A 55 2.65 -7.08 3.64
C GLU A 55 1.57 -7.22 2.57
N ALA A 56 0.73 -6.21 2.42
CA ALA A 56 -0.30 -6.20 1.39
C ALA A 56 0.32 -6.20 -0.01
N LEU A 57 1.40 -5.46 -0.19
CA LEU A 57 2.11 -5.43 -1.46
C LEU A 57 2.71 -6.79 -1.78
N ASP A 58 3.31 -7.46 -0.82
CA ASP A 58 3.85 -8.80 -1.02
C ASP A 58 2.78 -9.76 -1.50
N ARG A 59 1.60 -9.71 -0.88
CA ARG A 59 0.48 -10.55 -1.30
C ARG A 59 0.02 -10.21 -2.71
N LEU A 60 -0.07 -8.93 -3.03
CA LEU A 60 -0.49 -8.46 -4.34
C LEU A 60 0.45 -8.98 -5.44
N ILE A 61 1.74 -8.88 -5.22
CA ILE A 61 2.74 -9.33 -6.19
C ILE A 61 2.67 -10.84 -6.36
N LYS A 62 2.56 -11.59 -5.27
CA LYS A 62 2.47 -13.05 -5.33
C LYS A 62 1.22 -13.51 -6.08
N GLU A 63 0.10 -12.86 -5.84
CA GLU A 63 -1.15 -13.18 -6.54
C GLU A 63 -1.06 -12.94 -8.03
N ARG A 64 -0.29 -11.93 -8.43
CA ARG A 64 -0.20 -11.53 -9.83
C ARG A 64 0.89 -12.25 -10.62
N GLN A 65 1.71 -13.03 -9.96
CA GLN A 65 2.77 -13.79 -10.61
C GLN A 65 2.35 -15.18 -11.09
N PHE A 66 1.14 -15.55 -10.90
CA PHE A 66 0.60 -16.82 -11.37
C PHE A 66 -0.15 -16.70 -12.67
#